data_859f59fe44aae086deac4ed449021eb5
#
_entry.id   859f59fe44aae086deac4ed449021eb5
#
_cell.length_a   1.000
_cell.length_b   1.000
_cell.length_c   1.000
_cell.angle_alpha   90.00
_cell.angle_beta   90.00
_cell.angle_gamma   90.00
#
_symmetry.space_group_name_H-M   'P 1'
#
loop_
_entity.id
_entity.type
_entity.pdbx_description
1 polymer ?
#
loop_
_entity_poly.entity_id
_entity_poly.type
_entity_poly.pdbx_seq_one_letter_code
_entity_poly.pdbx_strand_id
1 'polypeptide(L)'
;MLGLMGETIGQHAGISRREALRVGGLLGLGIPPPDVLRAQARASEQAGREVNCVLLWLLGGPSHIDMYDLKPLAPAEIRGELNPISTNLSGLELGELMPNMAQCADKFSVIRSMHSYSPTHGMGDHHLMSGNKWSSSLVPPGYGAMLTWQQERRARQLPPFVQVGDLTSTNYGRPGLGGYLGRTYDPFLVKADPNAASFAVPEFTTPETITSGRLTDRKGLLSAVDRFQSRVESQLEFARTHNEFQQRAFSMITSQKAKKAFDLSQEPVATRDTYGRNRVGQGLLLARRLIEAGVRFVTVKGYVRYGWDHHPEVFPRLRTEVPPYDQGYAALLNDLSDRGMLDNTLVITAGEFGRTPRLNSDPRAPGRDHWNRCFSLTLGGGEIRTGQVIGSSDKHASEVVDRPVSVPDFAATVYHALGMKQDAELRTLDDRPML
;
A
#
# COMPACT_ATOMS: atom_id res chain seq x y z
N MET A 1 -8.29 -11.76 15.64
CA MET A 1 -7.32 -11.20 16.59
C MET A 1 -6.66 -12.30 17.45
N LEU A 2 -6.16 -13.36 16.86
CA LEU A 2 -5.47 -14.46 17.57
C LEU A 2 -4.73 -15.28 16.54
N GLY A 3 -3.46 -15.00 16.32
CA GLY A 3 -2.68 -15.85 15.42
C GLY A 3 -1.34 -15.34 14.91
N LEU A 4 -0.90 -14.14 15.28
CA LEU A 4 0.43 -13.62 14.91
C LEU A 4 1.43 -13.62 16.07
N MET A 5 1.11 -14.21 17.21
CA MET A 5 2.07 -14.58 18.24
C MET A 5 2.17 -16.11 18.26
N GLY A 6 3.09 -16.62 17.44
CA GLY A 6 3.40 -18.04 17.41
C GLY A 6 4.14 -18.47 18.65
N GLU A 7 3.40 -18.90 19.64
CA GLU A 7 3.83 -19.97 20.55
C GLU A 7 2.68 -20.96 20.63
N THR A 8 2.91 -22.14 20.08
CA THR A 8 2.14 -23.35 20.32
C THR A 8 2.05 -23.52 21.83
N ILE A 9 0.86 -23.33 22.39
CA ILE A 9 0.58 -23.82 23.73
C ILE A 9 0.56 -25.33 23.65
N GLY A 10 1.74 -25.89 23.85
CA GLY A 10 1.93 -27.30 24.16
C GLY A 10 1.27 -27.61 25.50
N GLN A 11 0.55 -28.70 25.52
CA GLN A 11 -0.13 -29.36 26.61
C GLN A 11 0.37 -29.03 28.04
N HIS A 12 -0.57 -28.60 28.88
CA HIS A 12 -0.59 -28.75 30.35
C HIS A 12 0.74 -28.64 31.10
N ALA A 13 1.37 -27.50 31.11
CA ALA A 13 2.21 -27.09 32.23
C ALA A 13 1.35 -26.29 33.20
N GLY A 14 0.89 -26.92 34.25
CA GLY A 14 0.14 -26.27 35.31
C GLY A 14 0.95 -25.09 35.87
N ILE A 15 0.34 -23.91 35.92
CA ILE A 15 0.92 -22.72 36.57
C ILE A 15 1.33 -23.11 37.98
N SER A 16 2.59 -22.98 38.31
CA SER A 16 3.08 -23.30 39.67
C SER A 16 2.43 -22.36 40.69
N ARG A 17 2.16 -22.88 41.92
CA ARG A 17 1.61 -22.04 43.00
C ARG A 17 2.39 -20.75 43.22
N ARG A 18 3.70 -20.74 42.94
CA ARG A 18 4.58 -19.58 43.08
C ARG A 18 4.34 -18.56 41.95
N GLU A 19 4.03 -19.02 40.74
CA GLU A 19 3.64 -18.14 39.61
C GLU A 19 2.24 -17.58 39.82
N ALA A 20 1.28 -18.39 40.29
CA ALA A 20 -0.04 -17.93 40.64
C ALA A 20 -0.04 -16.89 41.77
N LEU A 21 0.83 -17.04 42.78
CA LEU A 21 1.01 -16.07 43.86
C LEU A 21 1.70 -14.77 43.39
N ARG A 22 2.66 -14.88 42.43
CA ARG A 22 3.29 -13.68 41.82
C ARG A 22 2.30 -12.89 40.98
N VAL A 23 1.49 -13.55 40.17
CA VAL A 23 0.48 -12.90 39.33
C VAL A 23 -0.65 -12.34 40.21
N GLY A 24 -1.15 -13.11 41.21
CA GLY A 24 -2.18 -12.67 42.13
C GLY A 24 -1.74 -11.55 43.05
N GLY A 25 -0.49 -11.55 43.53
CA GLY A 25 0.08 -10.49 44.37
C GLY A 25 0.25 -9.17 43.62
N LEU A 26 0.68 -9.20 42.36
CA LEU A 26 0.82 -8.01 41.50
C LEU A 26 -0.54 -7.43 41.11
N LEU A 27 -1.54 -8.27 40.82
CA LEU A 27 -2.91 -7.82 40.54
C LEU A 27 -3.60 -7.21 41.78
N GLY A 28 -3.32 -7.75 42.97
CA GLY A 28 -3.82 -7.19 44.25
C GLY A 28 -3.26 -5.83 44.58
N LEU A 29 -2.11 -5.46 44.03
CA LEU A 29 -1.47 -4.14 44.18
C LEU A 29 -1.80 -3.19 42.98
N GLY A 30 -2.63 -3.60 42.04
CA GLY A 30 -2.94 -2.81 40.83
C GLY A 30 -1.77 -2.69 39.84
N ILE A 31 -0.72 -3.50 39.98
CA ILE A 31 0.46 -3.47 39.13
C ILE A 31 0.30 -4.57 38.06
N PRO A 32 0.17 -4.20 36.78
CA PRO A 32 0.05 -5.19 35.71
C PRO A 32 1.33 -6.04 35.57
N PRO A 33 1.23 -7.31 35.12
CA PRO A 33 2.38 -8.16 34.86
C PRO A 33 3.42 -7.48 33.95
N PRO A 34 4.73 -7.77 34.13
CA PRO A 34 5.80 -7.13 33.34
C PRO A 34 5.60 -7.20 31.81
N ASP A 35 5.01 -8.29 31.31
CA ASP A 35 4.72 -8.46 29.89
C ASP A 35 3.56 -7.56 29.41
N VAL A 36 2.58 -7.31 30.28
CA VAL A 36 1.49 -6.34 30.02
C VAL A 36 2.05 -4.93 30.04
N LEU A 37 2.95 -4.60 31.00
CA LEU A 37 3.62 -3.30 31.04
C LEU A 37 4.51 -3.09 29.82
N ARG A 38 5.24 -4.12 29.37
CA ARG A 38 6.04 -4.07 28.12
C ARG A 38 5.16 -3.92 26.89
N ALA A 39 4.04 -4.64 26.83
CA ALA A 39 3.07 -4.50 25.74
C ALA A 39 2.42 -3.10 25.74
N GLN A 40 2.07 -2.55 26.92
CA GLN A 40 1.54 -1.19 27.06
C GLN A 40 2.59 -0.13 26.71
N ALA A 41 3.85 -0.31 27.13
CA ALA A 41 4.95 0.59 26.78
C ALA A 41 5.19 0.57 25.25
N ARG A 42 5.25 -0.61 24.62
CA ARG A 42 5.34 -0.72 23.17
C ARG A 42 4.14 -0.11 22.45
N ALA A 43 2.92 -0.34 22.95
CA ALA A 43 1.73 0.26 22.38
C ALA A 43 1.69 1.80 22.54
N SER A 44 2.24 2.34 23.63
CA SER A 44 2.34 3.79 23.85
C SER A 44 3.46 4.42 23.00
N GLU A 45 4.57 3.72 22.78
CA GLU A 45 5.63 4.11 21.85
C GLU A 45 5.12 4.08 20.40
N GLN A 46 4.36 3.05 20.01
CA GLN A 46 3.74 2.94 18.69
C GLN A 46 2.63 3.99 18.49
N ALA A 47 1.83 4.31 19.51
CA ALA A 47 0.78 5.32 19.40
C ALA A 47 1.30 6.75 19.14
N GLY A 48 2.61 6.99 19.35
CA GLY A 48 3.28 8.26 19.02
C GLY A 48 3.98 8.27 17.66
N ARG A 49 4.21 7.12 17.04
CA ARG A 49 4.99 6.99 15.80
C ARG A 49 4.11 7.07 14.57
N GLU A 50 4.42 8.01 13.69
CA GLU A 50 3.73 8.13 12.40
C GLU A 50 4.39 7.23 11.37
N VAL A 51 3.80 6.07 11.06
CA VAL A 51 4.24 5.20 9.96
C VAL A 51 3.60 5.64 8.66
N ASN A 52 4.40 5.88 7.65
CA ASN A 52 3.98 6.19 6.29
C ASN A 52 3.78 4.91 5.48
N CYS A 53 3.18 5.00 4.28
CA CYS A 53 3.00 3.83 3.43
C CYS A 53 3.29 4.14 1.95
N VAL A 54 4.00 3.23 1.30
CA VAL A 54 4.08 3.13 -0.16
C VAL A 54 3.43 1.83 -0.58
N LEU A 55 2.33 1.92 -1.32
CA LEU A 55 1.63 0.78 -1.91
C LEU A 55 1.95 0.73 -3.41
N LEU A 56 2.77 -0.23 -3.82
CA LEU A 56 3.00 -0.52 -5.23
C LEU A 56 1.93 -1.50 -5.71
N TRP A 57 1.00 -1.00 -6.52
CA TRP A 57 -0.15 -1.75 -6.97
C TRP A 57 0.12 -2.45 -8.29
N LEU A 58 0.17 -3.77 -8.26
CA LEU A 58 0.44 -4.65 -9.39
C LEU A 58 -0.89 -5.04 -10.07
N LEU A 59 -1.56 -4.05 -10.66
CA LEU A 59 -2.89 -4.19 -11.25
C LEU A 59 -2.92 -5.28 -12.30
N GLY A 60 -3.80 -6.23 -12.16
CA GLY A 60 -3.99 -7.34 -13.07
C GLY A 60 -3.66 -8.70 -12.45
N GLY A 61 -3.19 -8.77 -11.20
CA GLY A 61 -2.91 -10.01 -10.50
C GLY A 61 -1.60 -10.69 -10.95
N PRO A 62 -0.47 -10.37 -10.32
CA PRO A 62 0.83 -10.95 -10.65
C PRO A 62 0.86 -12.47 -10.42
N SER A 63 1.59 -13.17 -11.26
CA SER A 63 1.74 -14.63 -11.15
C SER A 63 2.62 -15.01 -9.95
N HIS A 64 2.01 -15.45 -8.86
CA HIS A 64 2.71 -15.86 -7.66
C HIS A 64 3.65 -17.05 -7.91
N ILE A 65 3.25 -18.00 -8.77
CA ILE A 65 4.01 -19.20 -9.08
C ILE A 65 5.26 -18.91 -9.94
N ASP A 66 5.25 -17.84 -10.73
CA ASP A 66 6.40 -17.46 -11.56
C ASP A 66 7.32 -16.43 -10.86
N MET A 67 6.92 -15.88 -9.72
CA MET A 67 7.65 -14.82 -9.02
C MET A 67 8.11 -15.22 -7.61
N TYR A 68 7.18 -15.63 -6.74
CA TYR A 68 7.44 -15.77 -5.29
C TYR A 68 7.34 -17.19 -4.77
N ASP A 69 6.60 -18.06 -5.43
CA ASP A 69 6.24 -19.39 -4.95
C ASP A 69 6.45 -20.46 -6.02
N LEU A 70 7.67 -20.45 -6.59
CA LEU A 70 8.05 -21.36 -7.66
C LEU A 70 7.96 -22.83 -7.22
N LYS A 71 7.54 -23.69 -8.16
CA LYS A 71 7.36 -25.12 -7.94
C LYS A 71 8.24 -25.91 -8.94
N PRO A 72 9.59 -25.89 -8.79
CA PRO A 72 10.50 -26.46 -9.80
C PRO A 72 10.31 -27.96 -10.03
N LEU A 73 9.75 -28.67 -9.05
CA LEU A 73 9.46 -30.11 -9.16
C LEU A 73 8.08 -30.42 -9.71
N ALA A 74 7.25 -29.42 -9.99
CA ALA A 74 5.95 -29.62 -10.61
C ALA A 74 6.07 -29.95 -12.12
N PRO A 75 5.04 -30.56 -12.74
CA PRO A 75 5.00 -30.75 -14.19
C PRO A 75 5.19 -29.45 -14.96
N ALA A 76 5.72 -29.53 -16.18
CA ALA A 76 6.09 -28.37 -16.99
C ALA A 76 4.93 -27.38 -17.22
N GLU A 77 3.71 -27.88 -17.38
CA GLU A 77 2.50 -27.06 -17.54
C GLU A 77 2.09 -26.29 -16.25
N ILE A 78 2.76 -26.59 -15.12
CA ILE A 78 2.58 -25.89 -13.85
C ILE A 78 3.79 -25.01 -13.55
N ARG A 79 5.00 -25.59 -13.51
CA ARG A 79 6.22 -24.86 -13.15
C ARG A 79 6.60 -23.75 -14.14
N GLY A 80 6.15 -23.86 -15.39
CA GLY A 80 6.47 -22.88 -16.44
C GLY A 80 7.93 -22.92 -16.90
N GLU A 81 8.41 -21.76 -17.38
CA GLU A 81 9.75 -21.62 -17.98
C GLU A 81 10.77 -20.99 -17.02
N LEU A 82 10.31 -20.25 -15.98
CA LEU A 82 11.18 -19.47 -15.11
C LEU A 82 11.76 -20.34 -14.00
N ASN A 83 13.03 -20.11 -13.68
CA ASN A 83 13.76 -20.85 -12.67
C ASN A 83 13.82 -20.07 -11.34
N PRO A 84 13.91 -20.77 -10.21
CA PRO A 84 14.20 -20.11 -8.93
C PRO A 84 15.67 -19.67 -8.86
N ILE A 85 15.90 -18.52 -8.21
CA ILE A 85 17.21 -18.05 -7.81
C ILE A 85 17.27 -17.90 -6.28
N SER A 86 18.43 -18.19 -5.73
CA SER A 86 18.70 -18.01 -4.30
C SER A 86 18.70 -16.52 -3.93
N THR A 87 18.27 -16.22 -2.70
CA THR A 87 18.30 -14.86 -2.14
C THR A 87 19.40 -14.74 -1.08
N ASN A 88 19.57 -13.54 -0.51
CA ASN A 88 20.43 -13.32 0.65
C ASN A 88 19.87 -13.94 1.96
N LEU A 89 18.69 -14.58 1.89
CA LEU A 89 18.09 -15.34 2.99
C LEU A 89 18.06 -16.83 2.68
N SER A 90 18.56 -17.62 3.62
CA SER A 90 18.48 -19.09 3.49
C SER A 90 17.03 -19.56 3.47
N GLY A 91 16.69 -20.39 2.48
CA GLY A 91 15.34 -20.98 2.34
C GLY A 91 14.31 -20.10 1.62
N LEU A 92 14.67 -18.89 1.21
CA LEU A 92 13.84 -18.09 0.33
C LEU A 92 14.45 -18.08 -1.08
N GLU A 93 13.65 -18.50 -2.05
CA GLU A 93 13.94 -18.38 -3.48
C GLU A 93 12.90 -17.48 -4.14
N LEU A 94 13.32 -16.73 -5.16
CA LEU A 94 12.50 -15.88 -6.02
C LEU A 94 12.67 -16.29 -7.48
N GLY A 95 11.79 -15.84 -8.36
CA GLY A 95 11.93 -16.05 -9.80
C GLY A 95 13.18 -15.37 -10.38
N GLU A 96 13.83 -15.98 -11.36
CA GLU A 96 15.09 -15.51 -11.99
C GLU A 96 15.04 -14.08 -12.54
N LEU A 97 13.86 -13.53 -12.76
CA LEU A 97 13.67 -12.15 -13.21
C LEU A 97 13.76 -11.13 -12.08
N MET A 98 14.01 -11.56 -10.83
CA MET A 98 14.07 -10.70 -9.63
C MET A 98 15.44 -10.71 -8.92
N PRO A 99 16.57 -10.50 -9.63
CA PRO A 99 17.89 -10.57 -9.03
C PRO A 99 18.18 -9.46 -8.01
N ASN A 100 17.58 -8.26 -8.16
CA ASN A 100 17.80 -7.15 -7.23
C ASN A 100 17.03 -7.37 -5.92
N MET A 101 15.79 -7.83 -5.98
CA MET A 101 15.00 -8.21 -4.80
C MET A 101 15.66 -9.37 -4.05
N ALA A 102 16.25 -10.32 -4.79
CA ALA A 102 16.97 -11.45 -4.19
C ALA A 102 18.15 -11.00 -3.29
N GLN A 103 18.79 -9.87 -3.62
CA GLN A 103 19.90 -9.31 -2.83
C GLN A 103 19.47 -8.52 -1.60
N CYS A 104 18.19 -8.15 -1.50
CA CYS A 104 17.65 -7.38 -0.37
C CYS A 104 16.42 -8.05 0.27
N ALA A 105 16.32 -9.38 0.18
CA ALA A 105 15.19 -10.14 0.72
C ALA A 105 15.08 -10.06 2.25
N ASP A 106 16.15 -9.71 2.93
CA ASP A 106 16.18 -9.40 4.37
C ASP A 106 15.34 -8.15 4.74
N LYS A 107 15.05 -7.27 3.79
CA LYS A 107 14.29 -6.02 4.01
C LYS A 107 12.79 -6.15 3.80
N PHE A 108 12.30 -7.30 3.37
CA PHE A 108 10.86 -7.56 3.21
C PHE A 108 10.50 -9.00 3.59
N SER A 109 9.24 -9.24 3.82
CA SER A 109 8.67 -10.59 3.99
C SER A 109 7.73 -10.90 2.84
N VAL A 110 7.65 -12.18 2.47
CA VAL A 110 6.74 -12.70 1.45
C VAL A 110 5.60 -13.44 2.13
N ILE A 111 4.37 -13.06 1.86
CA ILE A 111 3.19 -13.86 2.22
C ILE A 111 2.83 -14.71 1.00
N ARG A 112 2.92 -16.05 1.14
CA ARG A 112 2.58 -17.04 0.09
C ARG A 112 1.20 -17.65 0.24
N SER A 113 0.48 -17.26 1.27
CA SER A 113 -0.77 -17.88 1.71
C SER A 113 -1.98 -16.94 1.64
N MET A 114 -1.90 -15.90 0.81
CA MET A 114 -3.05 -15.03 0.57
C MET A 114 -4.14 -15.76 -0.19
N HIS A 115 -5.39 -15.49 0.19
CA HIS A 115 -6.56 -15.90 -0.56
C HIS A 115 -7.64 -14.82 -0.50
N SER A 116 -8.50 -14.75 -1.53
CA SER A 116 -9.59 -13.78 -1.60
C SER A 116 -10.90 -14.42 -2.04
N TYR A 117 -11.98 -13.65 -1.96
CA TYR A 117 -13.33 -14.18 -2.28
C TYR A 117 -13.65 -14.17 -3.79
N SER A 118 -12.91 -13.40 -4.60
CA SER A 118 -13.28 -13.18 -6.01
C SER A 118 -12.06 -13.17 -6.92
N PRO A 119 -12.12 -13.87 -8.08
CA PRO A 119 -11.12 -13.78 -9.15
C PRO A 119 -11.47 -12.70 -10.18
N THR A 120 -12.30 -11.72 -9.85
CA THR A 120 -12.76 -10.67 -10.76
C THR A 120 -12.04 -9.36 -10.46
N HIS A 121 -11.40 -8.75 -11.48
CA HIS A 121 -10.86 -7.38 -11.38
C HIS A 121 -11.93 -6.42 -10.85
N GLY A 122 -11.53 -5.37 -10.22
CA GLY A 122 -12.42 -4.44 -9.56
C GLY A 122 -12.98 -4.96 -8.25
N MET A 123 -13.63 -6.12 -8.19
CA MET A 123 -14.06 -6.71 -6.92
C MET A 123 -12.86 -7.11 -6.06
N GLY A 124 -11.85 -7.76 -6.67
CA GLY A 124 -10.59 -8.09 -6.02
C GLY A 124 -9.79 -6.84 -5.63
N ASP A 125 -9.71 -5.86 -6.54
CA ASP A 125 -9.04 -4.58 -6.28
C ASP A 125 -9.63 -3.87 -5.05
N HIS A 126 -10.96 -3.68 -5.01
CA HIS A 126 -11.61 -3.06 -3.86
C HIS A 126 -11.38 -3.85 -2.58
N HIS A 127 -11.48 -5.18 -2.65
CA HIS A 127 -11.27 -6.04 -1.50
C HIS A 127 -9.87 -5.88 -0.93
N LEU A 128 -8.83 -6.02 -1.76
CA LEU A 128 -7.45 -5.98 -1.26
C LEU A 128 -6.99 -4.56 -0.88
N MET A 129 -7.51 -3.51 -1.52
CA MET A 129 -7.17 -2.12 -1.19
C MET A 129 -7.94 -1.54 -0.01
N SER A 130 -8.96 -2.25 0.52
CA SER A 130 -9.79 -1.77 1.63
C SER A 130 -9.92 -2.76 2.79
N GLY A 131 -9.66 -4.05 2.55
CA GLY A 131 -9.99 -5.13 3.48
C GLY A 131 -11.46 -5.59 3.42
N ASN A 132 -12.32 -4.90 2.65
CA ASN A 132 -13.75 -5.14 2.61
C ASN A 132 -14.21 -5.63 1.24
N LYS A 133 -15.20 -6.53 1.22
CA LYS A 133 -15.83 -6.97 -0.03
C LYS A 133 -16.49 -5.78 -0.72
N TRP A 134 -16.39 -5.74 -2.04
CA TRP A 134 -17.05 -4.70 -2.83
C TRP A 134 -18.58 -4.78 -2.71
N SER A 135 -19.21 -3.62 -2.63
CA SER A 135 -20.66 -3.47 -2.67
C SER A 135 -21.01 -2.24 -3.50
N SER A 136 -21.96 -2.35 -4.42
CA SER A 136 -22.42 -1.24 -5.25
C SER A 136 -23.16 -0.17 -4.44
N SER A 137 -23.80 -0.55 -3.34
CA SER A 137 -24.54 0.36 -2.47
C SER A 137 -23.64 1.11 -1.49
N LEU A 138 -22.48 0.55 -1.16
CA LEU A 138 -21.58 1.11 -0.16
C LEU A 138 -20.13 0.75 -0.50
N VAL A 139 -19.50 1.55 -1.36
CA VAL A 139 -18.12 1.35 -1.77
C VAL A 139 -17.18 1.63 -0.58
N PRO A 140 -16.38 0.65 -0.14
CA PRO A 140 -15.49 0.85 1.00
C PRO A 140 -14.32 1.79 0.65
N PRO A 141 -13.86 2.64 1.60
CA PRO A 141 -12.68 3.48 1.41
C PRO A 141 -11.40 2.65 1.42
N GLY A 142 -10.41 3.09 0.62
CA GLY A 142 -9.08 2.48 0.61
C GLY A 142 -8.23 2.89 1.82
N TYR A 143 -7.12 2.17 2.06
CA TYR A 143 -6.21 2.40 3.20
C TYR A 143 -5.73 3.86 3.31
N GLY A 144 -5.34 4.47 2.18
CA GLY A 144 -4.89 5.86 2.16
C GLY A 144 -6.00 6.87 2.52
N ALA A 145 -7.22 6.60 2.08
CA ALA A 145 -8.40 7.40 2.44
C ALA A 145 -8.73 7.28 3.93
N MET A 146 -8.69 6.06 4.47
CA MET A 146 -8.88 5.79 5.89
C MET A 146 -7.85 6.50 6.76
N LEU A 147 -6.57 6.43 6.37
CA LEU A 147 -5.49 7.13 7.07
C LEU A 147 -5.69 8.66 7.03
N THR A 148 -6.13 9.19 5.88
CA THR A 148 -6.42 10.62 5.71
C THR A 148 -7.57 11.06 6.62
N TRP A 149 -8.64 10.28 6.66
CA TRP A 149 -9.81 10.54 7.53
C TRP A 149 -9.43 10.57 9.01
N GLN A 150 -8.68 9.60 9.48
CA GLN A 150 -8.25 9.55 10.89
C GLN A 150 -7.37 10.75 11.29
N GLN A 151 -6.68 11.35 10.32
CA GLN A 151 -5.75 12.46 10.54
C GLN A 151 -6.29 13.82 10.07
N GLU A 152 -7.56 13.94 9.77
CA GLU A 152 -8.19 15.12 9.17
C GLU A 152 -7.92 16.44 9.88
N ARG A 153 -7.79 16.40 11.22
CA ARG A 153 -7.57 17.59 12.05
C ARG A 153 -6.15 18.17 11.97
N ARG A 154 -5.22 17.53 11.23
CA ARG A 154 -3.83 17.99 11.12
C ARG A 154 -3.67 18.86 9.89
N ALA A 155 -3.31 20.14 10.10
CA ALA A 155 -2.95 21.04 9.00
C ALA A 155 -1.69 20.53 8.29
N ARG A 156 -1.76 20.31 6.96
CA ARG A 156 -0.64 19.82 6.15
C ARG A 156 -0.47 20.70 4.91
N GLN A 157 0.79 20.91 4.53
CA GLN A 157 1.16 21.64 3.30
C GLN A 157 1.17 20.74 2.06
N LEU A 158 1.11 19.43 2.25
CA LEU A 158 1.07 18.39 1.21
C LEU A 158 -0.19 17.55 1.36
N PRO A 159 -0.74 16.99 0.27
CA PRO A 159 -1.82 16.03 0.38
C PRO A 159 -1.35 14.85 1.22
N PRO A 160 -2.13 14.39 2.19
CA PRO A 160 -1.75 13.23 3.02
C PRO A 160 -1.74 11.92 2.22
N PHE A 161 -2.48 11.87 1.11
CA PHE A 161 -2.60 10.72 0.22
C PHE A 161 -2.38 11.13 -1.23
N VAL A 162 -1.45 10.45 -1.91
CA VAL A 162 -1.10 10.68 -3.32
C VAL A 162 -1.18 9.37 -4.08
N GLN A 163 -1.67 9.42 -5.31
CA GLN A 163 -1.64 8.32 -6.25
C GLN A 163 -0.80 8.71 -7.47
N VAL A 164 0.23 7.93 -7.77
CA VAL A 164 1.12 8.12 -8.93
C VAL A 164 0.73 7.12 -10.02
N GLY A 165 0.22 7.65 -11.12
CA GLY A 165 -0.38 6.86 -12.20
C GLY A 165 -1.87 6.56 -11.97
N ASP A 166 -2.63 6.54 -13.03
CA ASP A 166 -4.06 6.22 -12.97
C ASP A 166 -4.26 4.70 -12.86
N LEU A 167 -4.86 4.26 -11.77
CA LEU A 167 -5.36 2.90 -11.59
C LEU A 167 -6.75 2.87 -12.21
N THR A 168 -6.83 2.53 -13.48
CA THR A 168 -8.06 2.60 -14.28
C THR A 168 -9.16 1.75 -13.66
N SER A 169 -10.37 2.30 -13.69
CA SER A 169 -11.52 1.61 -13.16
C SER A 169 -12.01 0.52 -14.10
N THR A 170 -12.49 -0.54 -13.50
CA THR A 170 -13.35 -1.53 -14.11
C THR A 170 -14.80 -1.10 -14.03
N ASN A 171 -15.74 -1.95 -14.44
CA ASN A 171 -17.18 -1.75 -14.23
C ASN A 171 -17.59 -1.58 -12.75
N TYR A 172 -16.65 -1.80 -11.81
CA TYR A 172 -16.84 -1.71 -10.36
C TYR A 172 -16.39 -0.37 -9.76
N GLY A 173 -16.05 0.60 -10.60
CA GLY A 173 -15.52 1.89 -10.16
C GLY A 173 -14.02 1.89 -9.92
N ARG A 174 -13.50 2.94 -9.29
CA ARG A 174 -12.07 3.09 -8.97
C ARG A 174 -11.80 2.59 -7.57
N PRO A 175 -10.93 1.58 -7.40
CA PRO A 175 -10.55 1.09 -6.08
C PRO A 175 -9.61 2.06 -5.35
N GLY A 176 -9.54 1.93 -4.04
CA GLY A 176 -8.59 2.68 -3.22
C GLY A 176 -8.90 4.16 -2.99
N LEU A 177 -10.08 4.64 -3.41
CA LEU A 177 -10.56 6.01 -3.18
C LEU A 177 -11.26 6.19 -1.84
N GLY A 178 -11.83 7.39 -1.61
CA GLY A 178 -12.57 7.74 -0.40
C GLY A 178 -13.83 6.94 -0.11
N GLY A 179 -14.39 6.27 -1.15
CA GLY A 179 -15.57 5.46 -0.99
C GLY A 179 -16.72 6.20 -0.31
N TYR A 180 -17.37 5.56 0.67
CA TYR A 180 -18.47 6.17 1.42
C TYR A 180 -18.06 7.34 2.33
N LEU A 181 -16.77 7.55 2.57
CA LEU A 181 -16.27 8.75 3.27
C LEU A 181 -16.31 9.99 2.39
N GLY A 182 -16.44 9.84 1.07
CA GLY A 182 -16.54 10.92 0.11
C GLY A 182 -15.22 11.34 -0.52
N ARG A 183 -15.34 12.19 -1.54
CA ARG A 183 -14.22 12.62 -2.40
C ARG A 183 -13.17 13.46 -1.71
N THR A 184 -13.46 14.01 -0.55
CA THR A 184 -12.51 14.77 0.28
C THR A 184 -11.29 13.90 0.66
N TYR A 185 -11.49 12.59 0.71
CA TYR A 185 -10.45 11.62 1.08
C TYR A 185 -9.84 10.89 -0.12
N ASP A 186 -10.20 11.28 -1.34
CA ASP A 186 -9.56 10.77 -2.55
C ASP A 186 -8.08 11.20 -2.60
N PRO A 187 -7.20 10.39 -3.23
CA PRO A 187 -5.81 10.77 -3.41
C PRO A 187 -5.65 11.97 -4.34
N PHE A 188 -4.61 12.76 -4.10
CA PHE A 188 -4.10 13.66 -5.12
C PHE A 188 -3.50 12.81 -6.25
N LEU A 189 -4.08 12.91 -7.45
CA LEU A 189 -3.73 12.05 -8.59
C LEU A 189 -2.66 12.69 -9.48
N VAL A 190 -1.48 12.11 -9.52
CA VAL A 190 -0.41 12.44 -10.48
C VAL A 190 -0.59 11.58 -11.74
N LYS A 191 -1.17 12.15 -12.79
CA LYS A 191 -1.41 11.45 -14.07
C LYS A 191 -0.18 11.40 -14.96
N ALA A 192 0.68 12.42 -14.87
CA ALA A 192 1.89 12.52 -15.68
C ALA A 192 2.82 11.32 -15.42
N ASP A 193 3.52 10.88 -16.46
CA ASP A 193 4.53 9.83 -16.33
C ASP A 193 5.79 10.40 -15.66
N PRO A 194 6.18 9.92 -14.46
CA PRO A 194 7.37 10.40 -13.77
C PRO A 194 8.68 10.17 -14.54
N ASN A 195 8.67 9.27 -15.51
CA ASN A 195 9.82 9.01 -16.38
C ASN A 195 9.91 9.96 -17.60
N ALA A 196 8.87 10.71 -17.88
CA ALA A 196 8.90 11.65 -19.01
C ALA A 196 9.99 12.71 -18.82
N ALA A 197 10.68 13.09 -19.91
CA ALA A 197 11.71 14.12 -19.86
C ALA A 197 11.16 15.48 -19.39
N SER A 198 9.90 15.77 -19.72
CA SER A 198 9.18 16.99 -19.31
C SER A 198 8.23 16.71 -18.14
N PHE A 199 8.59 15.80 -17.24
CA PHE A 199 7.72 15.50 -16.09
C PHE A 199 7.46 16.77 -15.28
N ALA A 200 6.20 17.10 -15.17
CA ALA A 200 5.69 18.17 -14.31
C ALA A 200 4.29 17.79 -13.83
N VAL A 201 3.93 18.30 -12.67
CA VAL A 201 2.57 18.19 -12.12
C VAL A 201 1.89 19.54 -12.41
N PRO A 202 0.94 19.58 -13.37
CA PRO A 202 0.35 20.83 -13.85
C PRO A 202 -0.26 21.69 -12.74
N GLU A 203 -0.78 21.06 -11.70
CA GLU A 203 -1.38 21.72 -10.54
C GLU A 203 -0.39 22.60 -9.76
N PHE A 204 0.92 22.34 -9.90
CA PHE A 204 1.98 23.14 -9.27
C PHE A 204 2.66 24.12 -10.23
N THR A 205 2.35 24.07 -11.53
CA THR A 205 2.80 25.05 -12.51
C THR A 205 1.87 26.25 -12.52
N THR A 206 2.35 27.39 -12.04
CA THR A 206 1.60 28.64 -12.17
C THR A 206 1.78 29.13 -13.61
N PRO A 207 0.69 29.35 -14.41
CA PRO A 207 0.83 29.96 -15.71
C PRO A 207 1.59 31.29 -15.59
N GLU A 208 2.50 31.58 -16.51
CA GLU A 208 3.34 32.80 -16.49
C GLU A 208 2.50 34.09 -16.42
N THR A 209 1.24 34.01 -16.89
CA THR A 209 0.27 35.12 -16.84
C THR A 209 -0.32 35.38 -15.44
N ILE A 210 -0.07 34.48 -14.46
CA ILE A 210 -0.61 34.62 -13.09
C ILE A 210 0.53 34.88 -12.12
N THR A 211 0.72 36.13 -11.74
CA THR A 211 1.67 36.55 -10.72
C THR A 211 1.20 36.13 -9.31
N SER A 212 2.15 36.00 -8.36
CA SER A 212 1.85 35.71 -6.95
C SER A 212 0.86 36.71 -6.34
N GLY A 213 0.92 38.00 -6.77
CA GLY A 213 -0.03 39.03 -6.37
C GLY A 213 -1.45 38.72 -6.85
N ARG A 214 -1.64 38.38 -8.13
CA ARG A 214 -2.93 37.99 -8.68
C ARG A 214 -3.54 36.75 -8.03
N LEU A 215 -2.68 35.80 -7.61
CA LEU A 215 -3.15 34.64 -6.83
C LEU A 215 -3.65 35.05 -5.44
N THR A 216 -2.94 35.97 -4.78
CA THR A 216 -3.33 36.51 -3.46
C THR A 216 -4.62 37.32 -3.55
N ASP A 217 -4.75 38.15 -4.59
CA ASP A 217 -5.96 38.94 -4.84
C ASP A 217 -7.18 38.07 -5.12
N ARG A 218 -7.00 37.02 -5.95
CA ARG A 218 -8.07 36.01 -6.19
C ARG A 218 -8.47 35.29 -4.92
N LYS A 219 -7.51 34.93 -4.06
CA LYS A 219 -7.79 34.35 -2.75
C LYS A 219 -8.58 35.30 -1.86
N GLY A 220 -8.20 36.57 -1.82
CA GLY A 220 -8.89 37.63 -1.08
C GLY A 220 -10.36 37.78 -1.56
N LEU A 221 -10.55 37.80 -2.88
CA LEU A 221 -11.87 37.91 -3.50
C LEU A 221 -12.73 36.67 -3.21
N LEU A 222 -12.17 35.47 -3.38
CA LEU A 222 -12.85 34.22 -3.07
C LEU A 222 -13.27 34.17 -1.60
N SER A 223 -12.36 34.52 -0.67
CA SER A 223 -12.65 34.58 0.76
C SER A 223 -13.69 35.65 1.13
N ALA A 224 -13.85 36.70 0.33
CA ALA A 224 -14.88 37.69 0.52
C ALA A 224 -16.26 37.18 0.05
N VAL A 225 -16.31 36.50 -1.11
CA VAL A 225 -17.49 35.82 -1.62
C VAL A 225 -17.93 34.69 -0.68
N ASP A 226 -17.02 33.86 -0.24
CA ASP A 226 -17.29 32.76 0.70
C ASP A 226 -17.82 33.25 2.03
N ARG A 227 -17.32 34.41 2.55
CA ARG A 227 -17.86 35.03 3.75
C ARG A 227 -19.26 35.59 3.56
N PHE A 228 -19.57 36.05 2.35
CA PHE A 228 -20.92 36.49 2.02
C PHE A 228 -21.87 35.29 1.91
N GLN A 229 -21.46 34.22 1.22
CA GLN A 229 -22.23 32.98 1.12
C GLN A 229 -22.43 32.31 2.48
N SER A 230 -21.39 32.20 3.32
CA SER A 230 -21.52 31.60 4.65
C SER A 230 -22.38 32.38 5.63
N ARG A 231 -22.59 33.69 5.40
CA ARG A 231 -23.61 34.47 6.13
C ARG A 231 -25.04 34.14 5.67
N VAL A 232 -25.20 33.74 4.42
CA VAL A 232 -26.52 33.38 3.83
C VAL A 232 -26.83 31.89 4.10
N GLU A 233 -25.80 31.03 4.15
CA GLU A 233 -25.93 29.57 4.24
C GLU A 233 -25.42 29.00 5.59
N SER A 234 -25.51 29.74 6.67
CA SER A 234 -24.92 29.41 7.99
C SER A 234 -25.35 28.08 8.62
N GLN A 235 -25.98 27.17 7.90
CA GLN A 235 -26.46 25.87 8.38
C GLN A 235 -26.02 24.66 7.53
N LEU A 236 -25.19 24.80 6.49
CA LEU A 236 -24.81 23.67 5.64
C LEU A 236 -23.33 23.29 5.85
N GLU A 237 -23.09 22.11 6.41
CA GLU A 237 -21.80 21.43 6.56
C GLU A 237 -21.05 21.33 5.21
N PHE A 238 -21.78 21.24 4.10
CA PHE A 238 -21.28 21.29 2.73
C PHE A 238 -20.45 22.55 2.41
N ALA A 239 -20.88 23.71 2.88
CA ALA A 239 -20.17 24.98 2.63
C ALA A 239 -18.83 25.04 3.39
N ARG A 240 -18.75 24.49 4.60
CA ARG A 240 -17.51 24.39 5.38
C ARG A 240 -16.49 23.47 4.72
N THR A 241 -16.92 22.30 4.30
CA THR A 241 -16.07 21.30 3.63
C THR A 241 -15.50 21.83 2.31
N HIS A 242 -16.31 22.55 1.54
CA HIS A 242 -15.88 23.17 0.26
C HIS A 242 -14.80 24.24 0.50
N ASN A 243 -14.97 25.07 1.50
CA ASN A 243 -14.04 26.16 1.87
C ASN A 243 -12.68 25.62 2.36
N GLU A 244 -12.70 24.57 3.18
CA GLU A 244 -11.48 23.89 3.62
C GLU A 244 -10.74 23.22 2.47
N PHE A 245 -11.47 22.64 1.53
CA PHE A 245 -10.89 22.00 0.34
C PHE A 245 -10.17 23.02 -0.55
N GLN A 246 -10.80 24.19 -0.79
CA GLN A 246 -10.19 25.26 -1.55
C GLN A 246 -8.96 25.84 -0.86
N GLN A 247 -8.99 26.02 0.46
CA GLN A 247 -7.85 26.49 1.23
C GLN A 247 -6.68 25.50 1.20
N ARG A 248 -6.96 24.20 1.32
CA ARG A 248 -5.96 23.14 1.19
C ARG A 248 -5.34 23.13 -0.22
N ALA A 249 -6.16 23.16 -1.27
CA ALA A 249 -5.70 23.21 -2.65
C ALA A 249 -4.82 24.44 -2.90
N PHE A 250 -5.23 25.61 -2.42
CA PHE A 250 -4.45 26.85 -2.57
C PHE A 250 -3.10 26.78 -1.82
N SER A 251 -3.10 26.28 -0.58
CA SER A 251 -1.88 26.13 0.21
C SER A 251 -0.89 25.18 -0.45
N MET A 252 -1.37 24.11 -1.09
CA MET A 252 -0.56 23.17 -1.86
C MET A 252 0.06 23.81 -3.10
N ILE A 253 -0.73 24.50 -3.92
CA ILE A 253 -0.28 25.13 -5.17
C ILE A 253 0.77 26.22 -4.89
N THR A 254 0.67 26.90 -3.77
CA THR A 254 1.62 27.98 -3.36
C THR A 254 2.80 27.47 -2.56
N SER A 255 2.78 26.23 -2.08
CA SER A 255 3.85 25.67 -1.24
C SER A 255 5.11 25.35 -2.05
N GLN A 256 6.22 26.01 -1.72
CA GLN A 256 7.53 25.67 -2.27
C GLN A 256 7.97 24.24 -1.86
N LYS A 257 7.57 23.78 -0.67
CA LYS A 257 7.83 22.43 -0.21
C LYS A 257 7.15 21.39 -1.09
N ALA A 258 5.87 21.64 -1.45
CA ALA A 258 5.15 20.77 -2.37
C ALA A 258 5.80 20.74 -3.76
N LYS A 259 6.09 21.89 -4.35
CA LYS A 259 6.77 21.98 -5.65
C LYS A 259 8.08 21.19 -5.67
N LYS A 260 8.93 21.36 -4.66
CA LYS A 260 10.20 20.62 -4.54
C LYS A 260 10.00 19.12 -4.37
N ALA A 261 8.98 18.68 -3.64
CA ALA A 261 8.71 17.25 -3.42
C ALA A 261 8.34 16.52 -4.73
N PHE A 262 7.58 17.16 -5.61
CA PHE A 262 7.20 16.61 -6.90
C PHE A 262 8.25 16.77 -8.00
N ASP A 263 9.31 17.54 -7.77
CA ASP A 263 10.33 17.83 -8.78
C ASP A 263 11.46 16.78 -8.78
N LEU A 264 11.35 15.80 -9.69
CA LEU A 264 12.36 14.75 -9.87
C LEU A 264 13.68 15.25 -10.45
N SER A 265 13.75 16.48 -11.00
CA SER A 265 15.00 17.05 -11.51
C SER A 265 15.99 17.36 -10.38
N GLN A 266 15.52 17.46 -9.14
CA GLN A 266 16.34 17.63 -7.94
C GLN A 266 17.12 16.37 -7.55
N GLU A 267 16.78 15.21 -8.10
CA GLU A 267 17.48 13.96 -7.80
C GLU A 267 18.71 13.79 -8.69
N PRO A 268 19.84 13.33 -8.12
CA PRO A 268 21.03 12.97 -8.89
C PRO A 268 20.70 11.97 -10.01
N VAL A 269 21.39 12.12 -11.15
CA VAL A 269 21.24 11.19 -12.28
C VAL A 269 21.45 9.75 -11.84
N ALA A 270 22.50 9.48 -11.05
CA ALA A 270 22.81 8.15 -10.52
C ALA A 270 21.65 7.55 -9.69
N THR A 271 21.02 8.36 -8.81
CA THR A 271 19.84 7.91 -8.03
C THR A 271 18.69 7.54 -8.96
N ARG A 272 18.41 8.39 -9.94
CA ARG A 272 17.34 8.11 -10.91
C ARG A 272 17.61 6.84 -11.73
N ASP A 273 18.88 6.59 -12.07
CA ASP A 273 19.30 5.38 -12.80
C ASP A 273 19.22 4.13 -11.93
N THR A 274 19.54 4.21 -10.64
CA THR A 274 19.40 3.12 -9.68
C THR A 274 17.96 2.64 -9.58
N TYR A 275 16.98 3.56 -9.52
CA TYR A 275 15.55 3.21 -9.52
C TYR A 275 15.05 2.68 -10.87
N GLY A 276 15.79 2.92 -11.96
CA GLY A 276 15.43 2.57 -13.33
C GLY A 276 14.68 3.68 -14.05
N ARG A 277 15.10 3.96 -15.32
CA ARG A 277 14.51 4.98 -16.21
C ARG A 277 13.23 4.44 -16.86
N ASN A 278 12.25 4.14 -16.05
CA ASN A 278 10.94 3.66 -16.46
C ASN A 278 9.86 4.20 -15.50
N ARG A 279 8.60 4.03 -15.86
CA ARG A 279 7.45 4.56 -15.10
C ARG A 279 7.39 4.02 -13.67
N VAL A 280 7.69 2.74 -13.46
CA VAL A 280 7.64 2.11 -12.13
C VAL A 280 8.76 2.66 -11.25
N GLY A 281 10.00 2.61 -11.73
CA GLY A 281 11.16 3.08 -10.97
C GLY A 281 11.08 4.57 -10.62
N GLN A 282 10.77 5.43 -11.61
CA GLN A 282 10.63 6.87 -11.36
C GLN A 282 9.38 7.19 -10.52
N GLY A 283 8.33 6.37 -10.59
CA GLY A 283 7.15 6.47 -9.72
C GLY A 283 7.48 6.15 -8.26
N LEU A 284 8.30 5.11 -8.02
CA LEU A 284 8.78 4.75 -6.68
C LEU A 284 9.77 5.79 -6.12
N LEU A 285 10.63 6.36 -6.96
CA LEU A 285 11.49 7.47 -6.56
C LEU A 285 10.65 8.70 -6.16
N LEU A 286 9.61 9.01 -6.92
CA LEU A 286 8.67 10.08 -6.54
C LEU A 286 7.98 9.76 -5.22
N ALA A 287 7.54 8.51 -5.00
CA ALA A 287 6.93 8.09 -3.74
C ALA A 287 7.89 8.30 -2.55
N ARG A 288 9.17 7.91 -2.66
CA ARG A 288 10.18 8.15 -1.61
C ARG A 288 10.28 9.64 -1.28
N ARG A 289 10.38 10.52 -2.29
CA ARG A 289 10.44 11.97 -2.10
C ARG A 289 9.21 12.54 -1.41
N LEU A 290 8.04 12.04 -1.79
CA LEU A 290 6.77 12.47 -1.20
C LEU A 290 6.69 12.06 0.28
N ILE A 291 7.09 10.83 0.62
CA ILE A 291 7.18 10.36 2.02
C ILE A 291 8.17 11.23 2.82
N GLU A 292 9.36 11.48 2.27
CA GLU A 292 10.38 12.35 2.89
C GLU A 292 9.85 13.77 3.12
N ALA A 293 9.01 14.27 2.24
CA ALA A 293 8.36 15.58 2.38
C ALA A 293 7.17 15.59 3.35
N GLY A 294 6.69 14.42 3.81
CA GLY A 294 5.62 14.29 4.81
C GLY A 294 4.24 13.88 4.26
N VAL A 295 4.18 13.36 3.03
CA VAL A 295 3.02 12.62 2.54
C VAL A 295 2.94 11.30 3.31
N ARG A 296 1.73 10.88 3.70
CA ARG A 296 1.54 9.73 4.58
C ARG A 296 1.29 8.42 3.84
N PHE A 297 0.63 8.51 2.70
CA PHE A 297 0.29 7.34 1.89
C PHE A 297 0.50 7.65 0.41
N VAL A 298 1.27 6.80 -0.27
CA VAL A 298 1.49 6.93 -1.71
C VAL A 298 1.16 5.61 -2.38
N THR A 299 0.17 5.61 -3.28
CA THR A 299 -0.07 4.47 -4.17
C THR A 299 0.67 4.70 -5.49
N VAL A 300 1.43 3.73 -5.94
CA VAL A 300 2.17 3.77 -7.21
C VAL A 300 1.65 2.69 -8.14
N LYS A 301 1.42 3.04 -9.40
CA LYS A 301 1.08 2.12 -10.46
C LYS A 301 2.28 1.23 -10.79
N GLY A 302 2.16 -0.08 -10.57
CA GLY A 302 3.25 -1.04 -10.55
C GLY A 302 3.47 -1.81 -11.86
N TYR A 303 3.34 -1.16 -13.05
CA TYR A 303 3.65 -1.78 -14.33
C TYR A 303 4.07 -0.75 -15.39
N VAL A 304 4.79 -1.20 -16.41
CA VAL A 304 5.30 -0.33 -17.47
C VAL A 304 4.42 -0.34 -18.72
N ARG A 305 3.89 -1.50 -19.12
CA ARG A 305 3.21 -1.65 -20.43
C ARG A 305 1.90 -2.45 -20.36
N TYR A 306 1.96 -3.73 -19.96
CA TYR A 306 0.85 -4.67 -20.11
C TYR A 306 -0.02 -4.82 -18.88
N GLY A 307 0.46 -4.34 -17.72
CA GLY A 307 -0.09 -4.74 -16.45
C GLY A 307 0.25 -6.18 -16.11
N TRP A 308 -0.46 -6.77 -15.17
CA TRP A 308 -0.19 -8.15 -14.70
C TRP A 308 -1.27 -9.15 -15.12
N ASP A 309 -2.19 -8.73 -16.01
CA ASP A 309 -3.27 -9.57 -16.52
C ASP A 309 -2.82 -10.39 -17.73
N HIS A 310 -2.06 -11.46 -17.46
CA HIS A 310 -1.34 -12.24 -18.47
C HIS A 310 -2.09 -13.52 -18.89
N HIS A 311 -3.31 -13.38 -19.42
CA HIS A 311 -4.06 -14.51 -19.99
C HIS A 311 -3.34 -15.16 -21.16
N PRO A 312 -2.79 -14.42 -22.16
CA PRO A 312 -1.82 -14.94 -23.11
C PRO A 312 -0.41 -14.49 -22.79
N GLU A 313 0.57 -15.18 -23.34
CA GLU A 313 1.98 -14.72 -23.39
C GLU A 313 2.57 -14.42 -22.01
N VAL A 314 2.26 -15.24 -20.99
CA VAL A 314 2.69 -14.93 -19.61
C VAL A 314 4.19 -14.69 -19.50
N PHE A 315 5.04 -15.54 -20.12
CA PHE A 315 6.49 -15.42 -19.98
C PHE A 315 7.10 -14.23 -20.75
N PRO A 316 6.74 -13.93 -22.00
CA PRO A 316 7.17 -12.70 -22.68
C PRO A 316 6.77 -11.44 -21.91
N ARG A 317 5.57 -11.41 -21.36
CA ARG A 317 5.08 -10.26 -20.57
C ARG A 317 5.77 -10.13 -19.22
N LEU A 318 6.00 -11.24 -18.51
CA LEU A 318 6.79 -11.23 -17.27
C LEU A 318 8.21 -10.72 -17.51
N ARG A 319 8.88 -11.12 -18.61
CA ARG A 319 10.20 -10.59 -18.98
C ARG A 319 10.18 -9.08 -19.26
N THR A 320 9.03 -8.49 -19.55
CA THR A 320 8.86 -7.04 -19.74
C THR A 320 8.54 -6.32 -18.43
N GLU A 321 7.66 -6.87 -17.59
CA GLU A 321 7.12 -6.19 -16.41
C GLU A 321 7.96 -6.43 -15.14
N VAL A 322 8.52 -7.65 -14.97
CA VAL A 322 9.22 -8.00 -13.73
C VAL A 322 10.53 -7.24 -13.52
N PRO A 323 11.44 -7.09 -14.53
CA PRO A 323 12.71 -6.40 -14.30
C PRO A 323 12.58 -4.93 -13.86
N PRO A 324 11.68 -4.09 -14.44
CA PRO A 324 11.42 -2.75 -13.92
C PRO A 324 10.85 -2.73 -12.49
N TYR A 325 9.99 -3.69 -12.17
CA TYR A 325 9.44 -3.89 -10.83
C TYR A 325 10.55 -4.27 -9.85
N ASP A 326 11.34 -5.28 -10.15
CA ASP A 326 12.45 -5.79 -9.34
C ASP A 326 13.45 -4.68 -9.02
N GLN A 327 13.92 -3.97 -10.05
CA GLN A 327 14.88 -2.87 -9.91
C GLN A 327 14.32 -1.74 -9.03
N GLY A 328 13.11 -1.27 -9.33
CA GLY A 328 12.51 -0.13 -8.64
C GLY A 328 12.17 -0.45 -7.18
N TYR A 329 11.64 -1.64 -6.90
CA TYR A 329 11.29 -2.05 -5.53
C TYR A 329 12.54 -2.25 -4.66
N ALA A 330 13.55 -2.92 -5.16
CA ALA A 330 14.82 -3.10 -4.44
C ALA A 330 15.51 -1.75 -4.18
N ALA A 331 15.52 -0.85 -5.17
CA ALA A 331 16.06 0.50 -5.02
C ALA A 331 15.31 1.28 -3.92
N LEU A 332 13.97 1.20 -3.89
CA LEU A 332 13.17 1.87 -2.86
C LEU A 332 13.51 1.37 -1.46
N LEU A 333 13.57 0.04 -1.26
CA LEU A 333 13.89 -0.54 0.05
C LEU A 333 15.28 -0.15 0.53
N ASN A 334 16.28 -0.20 -0.36
CA ASN A 334 17.65 0.19 -0.04
C ASN A 334 17.76 1.69 0.25
N ASP A 335 17.19 2.57 -0.58
CA ASP A 335 17.23 4.03 -0.38
C ASP A 335 16.52 4.44 0.92
N LEU A 336 15.37 3.83 1.25
CA LEU A 336 14.68 4.05 2.53
C LEU A 336 15.52 3.56 3.71
N SER A 337 16.18 2.42 3.57
CA SER A 337 17.08 1.86 4.61
C SER A 337 18.28 2.77 4.85
N ASP A 338 18.97 3.19 3.77
CA ASP A 338 20.17 4.03 3.83
C ASP A 338 19.88 5.42 4.42
N ARG A 339 18.64 5.90 4.26
CA ARG A 339 18.15 7.17 4.84
C ARG A 339 17.58 7.02 6.25
N GLY A 340 17.54 5.82 6.82
CA GLY A 340 16.90 5.55 8.12
C GLY A 340 15.39 5.79 8.11
N MET A 341 14.74 5.67 6.95
CA MET A 341 13.31 5.90 6.75
C MET A 341 12.50 4.59 6.71
N LEU A 342 13.16 3.45 6.53
CA LEU A 342 12.48 2.17 6.31
C LEU A 342 11.63 1.75 7.51
N ASP A 343 12.13 1.95 8.73
CA ASP A 343 11.39 1.62 9.96
C ASP A 343 10.09 2.42 10.12
N ASN A 344 10.02 3.61 9.51
CA ASN A 344 8.84 4.48 9.54
C ASN A 344 8.07 4.50 8.22
N THR A 345 8.35 3.57 7.31
CA THR A 345 7.69 3.50 6.01
C THR A 345 7.33 2.06 5.67
N LEU A 346 6.06 1.73 5.76
CA LEU A 346 5.54 0.45 5.29
C LEU A 346 5.56 0.44 3.75
N VAL A 347 6.23 -0.54 3.16
CA VAL A 347 6.26 -0.76 1.72
C VAL A 347 5.52 -2.04 1.40
N ILE A 348 4.46 -1.94 0.60
CA ILE A 348 3.60 -3.06 0.22
C ILE A 348 3.69 -3.25 -1.28
N THR A 349 3.84 -4.49 -1.76
CA THR A 349 3.51 -4.82 -3.15
C THR A 349 2.39 -5.84 -3.18
N ALA A 350 1.32 -5.54 -3.88
CA ALA A 350 0.15 -6.40 -3.98
C ALA A 350 -0.54 -6.24 -5.33
N GLY A 351 -1.21 -7.30 -5.76
CA GLY A 351 -2.22 -7.28 -6.79
C GLY A 351 -3.49 -7.94 -6.25
N GLU A 352 -4.57 -7.84 -6.96
CA GLU A 352 -5.91 -8.21 -6.49
C GLU A 352 -6.15 -9.72 -6.30
N PHE A 353 -5.34 -10.56 -6.97
CA PHE A 353 -5.33 -12.03 -6.89
C PHE A 353 -4.07 -12.59 -7.55
N GLY A 354 -3.93 -13.90 -7.59
CA GLY A 354 -2.86 -14.62 -8.30
C GLY A 354 -3.29 -15.13 -9.68
N ARG A 355 -2.52 -16.09 -10.20
CA ARG A 355 -2.76 -16.70 -11.51
C ARG A 355 -2.90 -18.21 -11.40
N THR A 356 -3.66 -18.83 -12.34
CA THR A 356 -3.84 -20.28 -12.34
C THR A 356 -2.50 -21.01 -12.33
N PRO A 357 -2.36 -22.06 -11.50
CA PRO A 357 -1.15 -22.86 -11.49
C PRO A 357 -0.84 -23.49 -12.84
N ARG A 358 -1.87 -24.01 -13.50
CA ARG A 358 -1.72 -24.60 -14.83
C ARG A 358 -1.80 -23.53 -15.91
N LEU A 359 -0.86 -23.60 -16.85
CA LEU A 359 -0.88 -22.80 -18.06
C LEU A 359 -2.13 -23.13 -18.88
N ASN A 360 -2.74 -22.11 -19.47
CA ASN A 360 -3.84 -22.28 -20.41
C ASN A 360 -3.33 -22.65 -21.81
N SER A 361 -4.24 -22.92 -22.72
CA SER A 361 -3.95 -23.32 -24.10
C SER A 361 -4.20 -22.18 -25.10
N ASP A 362 -3.87 -20.93 -24.75
CA ASP A 362 -4.04 -19.79 -25.64
C ASP A 362 -3.22 -20.03 -26.95
N PRO A 363 -3.82 -19.87 -28.14
CA PRO A 363 -3.16 -20.15 -29.40
C PRO A 363 -1.99 -19.21 -29.75
N ARG A 364 -1.91 -18.04 -29.10
CA ARG A 364 -0.80 -17.06 -29.28
C ARG A 364 0.46 -17.52 -28.55
N ALA A 365 0.30 -17.85 -27.30
CA ALA A 365 1.29 -18.44 -26.41
C ALA A 365 0.61 -18.71 -25.05
N PRO A 366 1.06 -19.71 -24.30
CA PRO A 366 0.45 -20.02 -23.01
C PRO A 366 0.44 -18.84 -22.07
N GLY A 367 -0.64 -18.72 -21.31
CA GLY A 367 -0.82 -17.75 -20.24
C GLY A 367 -1.36 -18.39 -18.99
N ARG A 368 -1.76 -17.54 -18.03
CA ARG A 368 -2.39 -17.97 -16.78
C ARG A 368 -3.65 -17.14 -16.55
N ASP A 369 -4.73 -17.80 -16.17
CA ASP A 369 -6.01 -17.16 -15.88
C ASP A 369 -6.07 -16.68 -14.43
N HIS A 370 -7.17 -16.04 -14.02
CA HIS A 370 -7.33 -15.52 -12.67
C HIS A 370 -7.42 -16.63 -11.61
N TRP A 371 -6.76 -16.41 -10.47
CA TRP A 371 -6.75 -17.36 -9.36
C TRP A 371 -6.75 -16.65 -8.01
N ASN A 372 -7.84 -16.77 -7.29
CA ASN A 372 -8.02 -16.11 -5.99
C ASN A 372 -7.81 -17.02 -4.78
N ARG A 373 -7.57 -18.31 -4.98
CA ARG A 373 -7.46 -19.31 -3.91
C ARG A 373 -6.08 -19.35 -3.26
N CYS A 374 -5.06 -18.90 -4.00
CA CYS A 374 -3.70 -18.79 -3.52
C CYS A 374 -2.97 -17.70 -4.30
N PHE A 375 -2.34 -16.75 -3.61
CA PHE A 375 -1.46 -15.75 -4.22
C PHE A 375 -0.47 -15.19 -3.21
N SER A 376 0.49 -14.39 -3.71
CA SER A 376 1.57 -13.85 -2.88
C SER A 376 1.61 -12.33 -2.96
N LEU A 377 2.09 -11.72 -1.88
CA LEU A 377 2.40 -10.30 -1.78
C LEU A 377 3.62 -10.09 -0.89
N THR A 378 4.17 -8.87 -0.86
CA THR A 378 5.31 -8.54 0.00
C THR A 378 5.02 -7.36 0.92
N LEU A 379 5.62 -7.40 2.11
CA LEU A 379 5.61 -6.34 3.11
C LEU A 379 7.02 -6.04 3.56
N GLY A 380 7.45 -4.77 3.51
CA GLY A 380 8.75 -4.32 4.00
C GLY A 380 8.63 -3.08 4.86
N GLY A 381 9.55 -2.86 5.78
CA GLY A 381 9.59 -1.69 6.64
C GLY A 381 8.39 -1.52 7.58
N GLY A 382 8.18 -0.31 8.10
CA GLY A 382 7.01 0.02 8.93
C GLY A 382 6.87 -0.84 10.18
N GLU A 383 7.99 -1.27 10.79
CA GLU A 383 8.05 -2.19 11.94
C GLU A 383 7.53 -3.63 11.64
N ILE A 384 7.26 -3.94 10.37
CA ILE A 384 6.97 -5.32 9.97
C ILE A 384 8.24 -6.16 10.18
N ARG A 385 8.09 -7.32 10.79
CA ARG A 385 9.19 -8.26 10.88
C ARG A 385 9.54 -8.79 9.48
N THR A 386 10.69 -8.37 8.96
CA THR A 386 11.16 -8.69 7.62
C THR A 386 11.97 -9.99 7.57
N GLY A 387 12.36 -10.43 6.38
CA GLY A 387 13.17 -11.63 6.19
C GLY A 387 12.40 -12.94 6.42
N GLN A 388 11.09 -12.95 6.25
CA GLN A 388 10.25 -14.12 6.50
C GLN A 388 9.46 -14.55 5.27
N VAL A 389 9.16 -15.84 5.21
CA VAL A 389 8.12 -16.41 4.36
C VAL A 389 6.95 -16.80 5.26
N ILE A 390 5.78 -16.22 5.01
CA ILE A 390 4.59 -16.46 5.80
C ILE A 390 3.64 -17.37 5.01
N GLY A 391 3.35 -18.52 5.60
CA GLY A 391 2.49 -19.54 5.02
C GLY A 391 3.10 -20.25 3.82
N SER A 392 2.38 -21.22 3.30
CA SER A 392 2.77 -21.96 2.10
C SER A 392 1.56 -22.43 1.31
N SER A 393 1.77 -22.64 0.01
CA SER A 393 0.85 -23.31 -0.88
C SER A 393 1.18 -24.79 -1.04
N ASP A 394 0.30 -25.54 -1.68
CA ASP A 394 0.49 -26.93 -2.04
C ASP A 394 1.62 -27.10 -3.10
N LYS A 395 1.90 -28.36 -3.46
CA LYS A 395 2.95 -28.70 -4.45
C LYS A 395 2.72 -28.11 -5.85
N HIS A 396 1.56 -27.56 -6.13
CA HIS A 396 1.18 -26.97 -7.41
C HIS A 396 0.91 -25.46 -7.30
N ALA A 397 1.05 -24.85 -6.13
CA ALA A 397 0.67 -23.46 -5.84
C ALA A 397 -0.82 -23.18 -6.11
N SER A 398 -1.67 -24.19 -5.92
CA SER A 398 -3.12 -24.09 -6.16
C SER A 398 -3.90 -23.64 -4.95
N GLU A 399 -3.56 -24.18 -3.79
CA GLU A 399 -4.28 -23.98 -2.54
C GLU A 399 -3.32 -23.62 -1.43
N VAL A 400 -3.80 -22.83 -0.49
CA VAL A 400 -3.06 -22.55 0.74
C VAL A 400 -3.10 -23.78 1.64
N VAL A 401 -1.97 -24.24 2.14
CA VAL A 401 -1.85 -25.41 3.04
C VAL A 401 -1.32 -25.08 4.42
N ASP A 402 -0.62 -23.94 4.60
CA ASP A 402 -0.15 -23.48 5.89
C ASP A 402 -0.42 -21.99 6.08
N ARG A 403 -0.82 -21.61 7.29
CA ARG A 403 -1.11 -20.23 7.73
C ARG A 403 -1.88 -19.41 6.68
N PRO A 404 -3.14 -19.75 6.40
CA PRO A 404 -3.94 -18.97 5.47
C PRO A 404 -4.11 -17.54 5.96
N VAL A 405 -3.85 -16.56 5.08
CA VAL A 405 -4.03 -15.14 5.35
C VAL A 405 -5.16 -14.63 4.47
N SER A 406 -6.27 -14.27 5.09
CA SER A 406 -7.38 -13.65 4.39
C SER A 406 -7.11 -12.15 4.12
N VAL A 407 -7.85 -11.56 3.18
CA VAL A 407 -7.74 -10.12 2.91
C VAL A 407 -8.10 -9.26 4.12
N PRO A 408 -9.11 -9.58 4.95
CA PRO A 408 -9.34 -8.87 6.22
C PRO A 408 -8.18 -8.98 7.22
N ASP A 409 -7.50 -10.14 7.33
CA ASP A 409 -6.32 -10.28 8.20
C ASP A 409 -5.16 -9.41 7.72
N PHE A 410 -4.94 -9.39 6.41
CA PHE A 410 -3.97 -8.50 5.78
C PHE A 410 -4.31 -7.03 6.05
N ALA A 411 -5.56 -6.62 5.85
CA ALA A 411 -6.02 -5.25 6.13
C ALA A 411 -5.81 -4.86 7.60
N ALA A 412 -6.14 -5.76 8.53
CA ALA A 412 -5.90 -5.53 9.95
C ALA A 412 -4.41 -5.32 10.24
N THR A 413 -3.52 -6.07 9.57
CA THR A 413 -2.06 -5.90 9.67
C THR A 413 -1.62 -4.53 9.14
N VAL A 414 -2.14 -4.10 7.97
CA VAL A 414 -1.84 -2.78 7.38
C VAL A 414 -2.31 -1.66 8.31
N TYR A 415 -3.55 -1.71 8.80
CA TYR A 415 -4.08 -0.70 9.71
C TYR A 415 -3.29 -0.64 11.03
N HIS A 416 -2.92 -1.79 11.58
CA HIS A 416 -2.09 -1.86 12.77
C HIS A 416 -0.71 -1.21 12.56
N ALA A 417 -0.03 -1.57 11.46
CA ALA A 417 1.27 -1.00 11.09
C ALA A 417 1.20 0.52 10.86
N LEU A 418 0.09 1.03 10.34
CA LEU A 418 -0.14 2.47 10.16
C LEU A 418 -0.51 3.20 11.47
N GLY A 419 -0.60 2.49 12.60
CA GLY A 419 -0.99 3.04 13.90
C GLY A 419 -2.44 3.50 13.96
N MET A 420 -3.31 2.89 13.15
CA MET A 420 -4.73 3.21 13.12
C MET A 420 -5.47 2.57 14.29
N LYS A 421 -6.39 3.32 14.89
CA LYS A 421 -7.26 2.81 15.95
C LYS A 421 -8.28 1.85 15.36
N GLN A 422 -8.37 0.66 15.93
CA GLN A 422 -9.29 -0.41 15.49
C GLN A 422 -10.75 -0.17 15.91
N ASP A 423 -10.98 0.65 16.91
CA ASP A 423 -12.28 0.97 17.51
C ASP A 423 -12.83 2.33 17.03
N ALA A 424 -12.27 2.91 15.99
CA ALA A 424 -12.74 4.16 15.43
C ALA A 424 -14.11 3.95 14.75
N GLU A 425 -15.16 4.56 15.29
CA GLU A 425 -16.48 4.58 14.67
C GLU A 425 -16.43 5.39 13.36
N LEU A 426 -16.67 4.71 12.25
CA LEU A 426 -16.80 5.34 10.95
C LEU A 426 -18.23 5.77 10.71
N ARG A 427 -18.41 6.88 10.00
CA ARG A 427 -19.73 7.34 9.56
C ARG A 427 -19.74 7.62 8.08
N THR A 428 -20.82 7.25 7.42
CA THR A 428 -21.08 7.63 6.02
C THR A 428 -21.39 9.12 5.93
N LEU A 429 -21.43 9.68 4.70
CA LEU A 429 -21.87 11.06 4.48
C LEU A 429 -23.28 11.34 5.01
N ASP A 430 -24.12 10.31 5.13
CA ASP A 430 -25.50 10.40 5.69
C ASP A 430 -25.52 10.15 7.22
N ASP A 431 -24.35 10.26 7.89
CA ASP A 431 -24.17 10.07 9.34
C ASP A 431 -24.55 8.65 9.85
N ARG A 432 -24.54 7.63 9.00
CA ARG A 432 -24.78 6.24 9.39
C ARG A 432 -23.51 5.65 10.02
N PRO A 433 -23.58 5.09 11.24
CA PRO A 433 -22.44 4.42 11.83
C PRO A 433 -22.07 3.17 11.03
N MET A 434 -20.76 2.97 10.84
CA MET A 434 -20.16 1.81 10.20
C MET A 434 -19.21 1.14 11.21
N LEU A 435 -19.37 -0.16 11.39
CA LEU A 435 -18.54 -0.97 12.29
C LEU A 435 -17.40 -1.62 11.53
#